data_1dd50379cf13a69fe248a41d4af8f655
#
_entry.id   1dd50379cf13a69fe248a41d4af8f655
#
_cell.length_a   1.000
_cell.length_b   1.000
_cell.length_c   1.000
_cell.angle_alpha   90.00
_cell.angle_beta   90.00
_cell.angle_gamma   90.00
#
_symmetry.space_group_name_H-M   'P 1'
#
loop_
_entity.id
_entity.type
_entity.pdbx_description
1 polymer ?
#
loop_
_entity_poly.entity_id
_entity_poly.type
_entity_poly.pdbx_seq_one_letter_code
_entity_poly.pdbx_strand_id
1 'polypeptide(L)'
;MSYQDTGLIFAGKVFIGEVNQGVVGALNGPINVPSFELTPPSTEARNRISKQPDTYGQALDVVNIPGDPAQMAVSFDSLPAELLAEALGGTSAAHSVTAGSVTDEAITLVEGQWVKLAHSNIDGTSVVVTDPTGPTDLVEGDDYEVDEDAGLIKALDSGAAIAVEVDYDYNAESGMQVLGATEIQKPRHIILEGKNLATGKKARVIVHEAILNANEAMDLMSDEFITGQLSGNLRTPTGKSSPFEVIMLEN
;
A
#
# COMPACT_ATOMS: atom_id res chain seq x y z
N MET A 1 -29.71 22.86 25.71
CA MET A 1 -28.32 22.37 25.96
C MET A 1 -27.40 23.57 25.92
N SER A 2 -26.62 23.82 26.96
CA SER A 2 -25.61 24.87 26.91
C SER A 2 -24.36 24.30 26.20
N TYR A 3 -23.83 25.03 25.22
CA TYR A 3 -22.54 24.69 24.61
C TYR A 3 -21.46 24.76 25.68
N GLN A 4 -20.69 23.70 25.85
CA GLN A 4 -19.46 23.72 26.63
C GLN A 4 -18.30 24.01 25.64
N ASP A 5 -17.55 25.07 25.92
CA ASP A 5 -16.35 25.41 25.15
C ASP A 5 -15.22 24.45 25.54
N THR A 6 -15.13 23.32 24.81
CA THR A 6 -14.14 22.28 25.03
C THR A 6 -13.48 21.92 23.72
N GLY A 7 -12.14 21.96 23.69
CA GLY A 7 -11.37 21.50 22.54
C GLY A 7 -11.43 19.98 22.36
N LEU A 8 -11.09 19.52 21.16
CA LEU A 8 -11.00 18.11 20.81
C LEU A 8 -9.57 17.80 20.37
N ILE A 9 -8.86 16.98 21.16
CA ILE A 9 -7.61 16.31 20.78
C ILE A 9 -7.86 14.83 20.94
N PHE A 10 -7.85 14.11 19.83
CA PHE A 10 -8.17 12.68 19.81
C PHE A 10 -6.91 11.84 19.86
N ALA A 11 -6.88 10.84 20.76
CA ALA A 11 -5.88 9.77 20.76
C ALA A 11 -6.60 8.43 20.82
N GLY A 12 -6.24 7.51 19.94
CA GLY A 12 -6.97 6.25 19.84
C GLY A 12 -6.25 5.17 19.07
N LYS A 13 -6.95 4.06 18.93
CA LYS A 13 -6.54 2.86 18.20
C LYS A 13 -7.45 2.70 17.00
N VAL A 14 -6.87 2.39 15.85
CA VAL A 14 -7.62 2.13 14.62
C VAL A 14 -7.65 0.64 14.33
N PHE A 15 -8.81 0.15 13.93
CA PHE A 15 -9.04 -1.20 13.46
C PHE A 15 -9.65 -1.12 12.06
N ILE A 16 -9.16 -1.96 11.15
CA ILE A 16 -9.61 -2.02 9.75
C ILE A 16 -10.07 -3.44 9.44
N GLY A 17 -11.24 -3.57 8.85
CA GLY A 17 -11.80 -4.84 8.40
C GLY A 17 -12.30 -4.78 6.97
N GLU A 18 -12.26 -5.90 6.29
CA GLU A 18 -12.80 -6.05 4.95
C GLU A 18 -14.33 -6.11 4.97
N VAL A 19 -14.97 -5.53 3.97
CA VAL A 19 -16.42 -5.63 3.78
C VAL A 19 -16.72 -6.44 2.53
N ASN A 20 -17.28 -7.64 2.72
CA ASN A 20 -17.68 -8.51 1.62
C ASN A 20 -19.20 -8.61 1.56
N GLN A 21 -19.80 -8.17 0.45
CA GLN A 21 -21.26 -8.20 0.24
C GLN A 21 -22.08 -7.57 1.40
N GLY A 22 -21.54 -6.49 1.99
CA GLY A 22 -22.16 -5.80 3.13
C GLY A 22 -21.94 -6.46 4.50
N VAL A 23 -21.17 -7.53 4.57
CA VAL A 23 -20.78 -8.20 5.82
C VAL A 23 -19.36 -7.77 6.19
N VAL A 24 -19.20 -7.28 7.42
CA VAL A 24 -17.89 -6.90 7.98
C VAL A 24 -17.17 -8.18 8.40
N GLY A 25 -15.97 -8.37 7.88
CA GLY A 25 -15.08 -9.45 8.24
C GLY A 25 -14.33 -9.24 9.56
N ALA A 26 -13.27 -10.00 9.78
CA ALA A 26 -12.38 -9.80 10.92
C ALA A 26 -11.72 -8.42 10.88
N LEU A 27 -11.53 -7.82 12.06
CA LEU A 27 -10.84 -6.53 12.19
C LEU A 27 -9.38 -6.75 12.53
N ASN A 28 -8.51 -6.18 11.72
CA ASN A 28 -7.06 -6.13 11.95
C ASN A 28 -6.72 -4.87 12.74
N GLY A 29 -5.79 -4.96 13.67
CA GLY A 29 -5.35 -3.86 14.51
C GLY A 29 -4.97 -4.29 15.93
N PRO A 30 -4.61 -3.34 16.82
CA PRO A 30 -4.62 -1.90 16.58
C PRO A 30 -3.48 -1.43 15.67
N ILE A 31 -3.78 -0.48 14.79
CA ILE A 31 -2.82 0.13 13.87
C ILE A 31 -2.51 1.54 14.38
N ASN A 32 -1.23 1.95 14.31
CA ASN A 32 -0.85 3.34 14.55
C ASN A 32 -1.19 4.18 13.33
N VAL A 33 -2.01 5.21 13.56
CA VAL A 33 -2.56 6.08 12.51
C VAL A 33 -2.23 7.53 12.87
N PRO A 34 -1.21 8.12 12.25
CA PRO A 34 -0.85 9.52 12.46
C PRO A 34 -1.91 10.51 11.98
N SER A 35 -2.65 10.17 10.91
CA SER A 35 -3.73 11.01 10.39
C SER A 35 -4.98 10.20 10.09
N PHE A 36 -6.12 10.70 10.55
CA PHE A 36 -7.44 10.14 10.28
C PHE A 36 -8.39 11.30 9.95
N GLU A 37 -8.72 11.46 8.69
CA GLU A 37 -9.48 12.59 8.17
C GLU A 37 -10.84 12.15 7.65
N LEU A 38 -11.87 12.91 7.97
CA LEU A 38 -13.22 12.75 7.45
C LEU A 38 -13.64 14.05 6.77
N THR A 39 -13.97 13.97 5.50
CA THR A 39 -14.49 15.10 4.71
C THR A 39 -15.99 14.93 4.54
N PRO A 40 -16.81 15.88 5.03
CA PRO A 40 -18.25 15.83 4.83
C PRO A 40 -18.62 15.97 3.35
N PRO A 41 -19.84 15.54 2.95
CA PRO A 41 -20.29 15.70 1.58
C PRO A 41 -20.39 17.18 1.21
N SER A 42 -20.04 17.51 -0.02
CA SER A 42 -20.19 18.86 -0.56
C SER A 42 -21.61 19.13 -1.08
N THR A 43 -21.93 20.41 -1.24
CA THR A 43 -23.17 20.85 -1.89
C THR A 43 -22.87 21.91 -2.93
N GLU A 44 -23.56 21.85 -4.07
CA GLU A 44 -23.49 22.87 -5.10
C GLU A 44 -24.75 23.73 -5.10
N ALA A 45 -24.58 25.06 -5.07
CA ALA A 45 -25.69 25.99 -5.19
C ALA A 45 -26.03 26.22 -6.67
N ARG A 46 -27.28 25.99 -7.04
CA ARG A 46 -27.85 26.38 -8.35
C ARG A 46 -28.76 27.57 -8.15
N ASN A 47 -28.40 28.70 -8.75
CA ASN A 47 -29.07 29.95 -8.62
C ASN A 47 -29.81 30.32 -9.91
N ARG A 48 -31.08 30.66 -9.81
CA ARG A 48 -31.83 31.34 -10.89
C ARG A 48 -31.72 32.83 -10.70
N ILE A 49 -31.07 33.54 -11.60
CA ILE A 49 -30.81 34.97 -11.53
C ILE A 49 -31.82 35.73 -12.36
N SER A 50 -32.38 36.82 -11.82
CA SER A 50 -33.27 37.71 -12.54
C SER A 50 -32.57 38.43 -13.69
N LYS A 51 -33.22 38.46 -14.83
CA LYS A 51 -32.83 39.26 -16.01
C LYS A 51 -33.72 40.46 -16.27
N GLN A 52 -34.70 40.71 -15.36
CA GLN A 52 -35.60 41.87 -15.45
C GLN A 52 -34.83 43.14 -15.07
N PRO A 53 -35.09 44.29 -15.72
CA PRO A 53 -34.34 45.54 -15.48
C PRO A 53 -34.31 45.98 -14.01
N ASP A 54 -35.43 45.91 -13.33
CA ASP A 54 -35.57 46.39 -11.96
C ASP A 54 -34.96 45.44 -10.87
N THR A 55 -34.76 44.17 -11.24
CA THR A 55 -34.25 43.13 -10.33
C THR A 55 -33.06 42.40 -10.92
N TYR A 56 -32.40 43.00 -11.89
CA TYR A 56 -31.28 42.38 -12.60
C TYR A 56 -30.16 41.97 -11.66
N GLY A 57 -29.73 40.71 -11.74
CA GLY A 57 -28.68 40.15 -10.90
C GLY A 57 -29.16 39.59 -9.54
N GLN A 58 -30.42 39.79 -9.16
CA GLN A 58 -30.97 39.19 -7.92
C GLN A 58 -31.22 37.69 -8.10
N ALA A 59 -30.88 36.89 -7.08
CA ALA A 59 -31.22 35.48 -7.05
C ALA A 59 -32.71 35.30 -6.81
N LEU A 60 -33.44 34.73 -7.74
CA LEU A 60 -34.86 34.42 -7.65
C LEU A 60 -35.11 33.12 -6.89
N ASP A 61 -34.26 32.13 -7.17
CA ASP A 61 -34.27 30.83 -6.46
C ASP A 61 -32.84 30.38 -6.19
N VAL A 62 -32.64 29.72 -5.06
CA VAL A 62 -31.39 29.08 -4.67
C VAL A 62 -31.72 27.64 -4.29
N VAL A 63 -31.14 26.68 -5.02
CA VAL A 63 -31.29 25.25 -4.72
C VAL A 63 -29.89 24.65 -4.51
N ASN A 64 -29.72 24.04 -3.34
CA ASN A 64 -28.50 23.27 -3.07
C ASN A 64 -28.71 21.82 -3.52
N ILE A 65 -27.87 21.37 -4.44
CA ILE A 65 -27.86 19.97 -4.88
C ILE A 65 -26.65 19.25 -4.24
N PRO A 66 -26.74 17.94 -3.98
CA PRO A 66 -25.58 17.17 -3.54
C PRO A 66 -24.45 17.27 -4.56
N GLY A 67 -23.24 17.55 -4.08
CA GLY A 67 -22.00 17.50 -4.85
C GLY A 67 -21.25 16.18 -4.59
N ASP A 68 -19.98 16.29 -4.16
CA ASP A 68 -19.19 15.11 -3.85
C ASP A 68 -19.69 14.37 -2.61
N PRO A 69 -19.62 13.04 -2.59
CA PRO A 69 -19.94 12.23 -1.42
C PRO A 69 -18.96 12.52 -0.26
N ALA A 70 -19.31 12.06 0.94
CA ALA A 70 -18.38 12.08 2.05
C ALA A 70 -17.14 11.23 1.73
N GLN A 71 -15.98 11.69 2.17
CA GLN A 71 -14.69 11.04 1.91
C GLN A 71 -13.94 10.84 3.21
N MET A 72 -12.94 9.97 3.15
CA MET A 72 -11.95 9.85 4.22
C MET A 72 -10.55 9.68 3.65
N ALA A 73 -9.57 10.06 4.47
CA ALA A 73 -8.18 9.71 4.29
C ALA A 73 -7.61 9.18 5.60
N VAL A 74 -6.79 8.16 5.52
CA VAL A 74 -6.10 7.56 6.66
C VAL A 74 -4.65 7.29 6.29
N SER A 75 -3.71 7.75 7.12
CA SER A 75 -2.31 7.42 6.99
C SER A 75 -1.87 6.53 8.16
N PHE A 76 -0.97 5.59 7.90
CA PHE A 76 -0.44 4.66 8.88
C PHE A 76 1.07 4.48 8.69
N ASP A 77 1.80 4.34 9.79
CA ASP A 77 3.25 4.16 9.85
C ASP A 77 3.64 2.76 10.31
N SER A 78 2.66 1.90 10.54
CA SER A 78 2.86 0.48 10.79
C SER A 78 2.56 -0.28 9.50
N LEU A 79 3.58 -0.92 8.91
CA LEU A 79 3.52 -1.53 7.58
C LEU A 79 3.80 -3.05 7.61
N PRO A 80 2.98 -3.88 8.30
CA PRO A 80 3.00 -5.30 8.06
C PRO A 80 2.63 -5.58 6.58
N ALA A 81 2.95 -6.77 6.08
CA ALA A 81 2.80 -7.10 4.66
C ALA A 81 1.39 -6.84 4.11
N GLU A 82 0.35 -7.06 4.92
CA GLU A 82 -1.04 -6.81 4.53
C GLU A 82 -1.33 -5.31 4.33
N LEU A 83 -0.86 -4.45 5.24
CA LEU A 83 -1.06 -3.00 5.13
C LEU A 83 -0.16 -2.39 4.05
N LEU A 84 1.07 -2.93 3.89
CA LEU A 84 1.93 -2.55 2.78
C LEU A 84 1.27 -2.89 1.44
N ALA A 85 0.67 -4.07 1.32
CA ALA A 85 -0.08 -4.46 0.14
C ALA A 85 -1.25 -3.50 -0.12
N GLU A 86 -1.98 -3.11 0.91
CA GLU A 86 -3.07 -2.13 0.78
C GLU A 86 -2.55 -0.76 0.31
N ALA A 87 -1.44 -0.28 0.90
CA ALA A 87 -0.81 0.99 0.51
C ALA A 87 -0.27 0.99 -0.93
N LEU A 88 0.03 -0.19 -1.48
CA LEU A 88 0.48 -0.37 -2.86
C LEU A 88 -0.64 -0.82 -3.81
N GLY A 89 -1.90 -0.80 -3.35
CA GLY A 89 -3.06 -1.24 -4.14
C GLY A 89 -2.96 -2.69 -4.57
N GLY A 90 -2.49 -3.56 -3.69
CA GLY A 90 -2.14 -4.93 -4.01
C GLY A 90 -2.64 -5.98 -3.01
N THR A 91 -2.08 -7.17 -3.14
CA THR A 91 -2.33 -8.32 -2.27
C THR A 91 -1.05 -8.82 -1.64
N SER A 92 -1.13 -9.40 -0.45
CA SER A 92 -0.03 -10.10 0.20
C SER A 92 -0.24 -11.61 0.12
N ALA A 93 0.86 -12.35 -0.02
CA ALA A 93 0.87 -13.81 -0.02
C ALA A 93 2.13 -14.33 0.67
N ALA A 94 2.10 -15.56 1.14
CA ALA A 94 3.31 -16.21 1.61
C ALA A 94 4.29 -16.41 0.43
N HIS A 95 5.55 -16.02 0.63
CA HIS A 95 6.66 -16.33 -0.26
C HIS A 95 7.40 -17.54 0.29
N SER A 96 7.61 -18.55 -0.52
CA SER A 96 8.35 -19.74 -0.14
C SER A 96 9.04 -20.36 -1.36
N VAL A 97 10.36 -20.42 -1.31
CA VAL A 97 11.20 -21.13 -2.26
C VAL A 97 11.89 -22.26 -1.52
N THR A 98 11.85 -23.46 -2.05
CA THR A 98 12.58 -24.61 -1.49
C THR A 98 13.99 -24.59 -2.07
N ALA A 99 15.00 -24.86 -1.25
CA ALA A 99 16.38 -25.01 -1.72
C ALA A 99 16.48 -26.07 -2.83
N GLY A 100 17.34 -25.82 -3.79
CA GLY A 100 17.55 -26.71 -4.93
C GLY A 100 18.83 -26.41 -5.68
N SER A 101 19.01 -27.09 -6.78
CA SER A 101 20.17 -26.93 -7.67
C SER A 101 19.71 -26.68 -9.10
N VAL A 102 20.42 -25.84 -9.80
CA VAL A 102 20.26 -25.59 -11.24
C VAL A 102 21.50 -26.13 -11.94
N THR A 103 21.33 -26.79 -13.06
CA THR A 103 22.43 -27.27 -13.92
C THR A 103 22.21 -26.79 -15.34
N ASP A 104 23.31 -26.43 -16.01
CA ASP A 104 23.34 -26.02 -17.40
C ASP A 104 22.39 -24.84 -17.72
N GLU A 105 22.26 -23.86 -16.81
CA GLU A 105 21.49 -22.64 -17.13
C GLU A 105 22.19 -21.81 -18.19
N ALA A 106 21.64 -21.84 -19.40
CA ALA A 106 22.22 -21.15 -20.54
C ALA A 106 21.93 -19.65 -20.49
N ILE A 107 22.95 -18.84 -20.31
CA ILE A 107 22.86 -17.38 -20.31
C ILE A 107 23.96 -16.77 -21.20
N THR A 108 23.83 -15.49 -21.52
CA THR A 108 24.89 -14.74 -22.20
C THR A 108 25.40 -13.67 -21.24
N LEU A 109 26.65 -13.78 -20.84
CA LEU A 109 27.30 -12.76 -20.02
C LEU A 109 27.64 -11.52 -20.85
N VAL A 110 27.56 -10.37 -20.22
CA VAL A 110 27.88 -9.09 -20.84
C VAL A 110 28.88 -8.34 -19.96
N GLU A 111 29.96 -7.84 -20.56
CA GLU A 111 31.02 -7.12 -19.85
C GLU A 111 30.43 -5.92 -19.07
N GLY A 112 30.68 -5.92 -17.76
CA GLY A 112 30.25 -4.86 -16.86
C GLY A 112 28.74 -4.71 -16.65
N GLN A 113 27.91 -5.61 -17.19
CA GLN A 113 26.46 -5.58 -17.03
C GLN A 113 25.97 -6.83 -16.29
N TRP A 114 25.08 -6.61 -15.31
CA TRP A 114 24.45 -7.67 -14.57
C TRP A 114 23.39 -8.40 -15.39
N VAL A 115 23.49 -9.70 -15.44
CA VAL A 115 22.52 -10.63 -16.06
C VAL A 115 21.86 -11.43 -14.95
N LYS A 116 20.54 -11.60 -15.00
CA LYS A 116 19.78 -12.28 -13.96
C LYS A 116 19.77 -13.79 -14.21
N LEU A 117 20.08 -14.55 -13.15
CA LEU A 117 19.88 -16.00 -13.05
C LEU A 117 18.42 -16.32 -12.70
N ALA A 118 18.00 -17.57 -12.85
CA ALA A 118 16.64 -18.01 -12.59
C ALA A 118 16.25 -17.89 -11.10
N HIS A 119 17.21 -18.02 -10.19
CA HIS A 119 17.03 -17.96 -8.75
C HIS A 119 17.89 -16.86 -8.10
N SER A 120 17.51 -16.42 -6.93
CA SER A 120 18.25 -15.58 -5.98
C SER A 120 18.71 -16.42 -4.78
N ASN A 121 19.41 -15.78 -3.83
CA ASN A 121 19.93 -16.43 -2.62
C ASN A 121 20.78 -17.68 -2.94
N ILE A 122 21.76 -17.47 -3.84
CA ILE A 122 22.64 -18.50 -4.38
C ILE A 122 23.70 -18.85 -3.34
N ASP A 123 24.10 -20.11 -3.28
CA ASP A 123 25.33 -20.52 -2.59
C ASP A 123 26.52 -20.25 -3.51
N GLY A 124 27.21 -19.13 -3.29
CA GLY A 124 28.35 -18.70 -4.10
C GLY A 124 29.48 -19.76 -4.21
N THR A 125 29.61 -20.63 -3.20
CA THR A 125 30.60 -21.70 -3.23
C THR A 125 30.26 -22.81 -4.22
N SER A 126 29.04 -22.87 -4.71
CA SER A 126 28.55 -23.88 -5.65
C SER A 126 28.56 -23.42 -7.11
N VAL A 127 28.80 -22.13 -7.36
CA VAL A 127 28.71 -21.56 -8.70
C VAL A 127 29.86 -22.07 -9.60
N VAL A 128 29.47 -22.66 -10.70
CA VAL A 128 30.41 -23.08 -11.76
C VAL A 128 29.93 -22.50 -13.08
N VAL A 129 30.79 -21.76 -13.77
CA VAL A 129 30.48 -21.12 -15.05
C VAL A 129 31.34 -21.76 -16.13
N THR A 130 30.69 -22.41 -17.08
CA THR A 130 31.37 -23.17 -18.17
C THR A 130 31.15 -22.47 -19.51
N ASP A 131 32.23 -22.30 -20.27
CA ASP A 131 32.15 -21.96 -21.69
C ASP A 131 31.91 -23.25 -22.52
N PRO A 132 30.70 -23.44 -23.10
CA PRO A 132 30.39 -24.64 -23.87
C PRO A 132 31.23 -24.77 -25.15
N THR A 133 31.96 -23.72 -25.53
CA THR A 133 32.82 -23.70 -26.73
C THR A 133 34.32 -23.72 -26.40
N GLY A 134 34.68 -23.50 -25.13
CA GLY A 134 36.04 -23.40 -24.62
C GLY A 134 36.48 -24.64 -23.84
N PRO A 135 37.78 -24.75 -23.56
CA PRO A 135 38.35 -25.90 -22.85
C PRO A 135 38.37 -25.74 -21.32
N THR A 136 37.97 -24.60 -20.76
CA THR A 136 38.13 -24.25 -19.32
C THR A 136 36.94 -23.52 -18.79
N ASP A 137 36.62 -23.83 -17.52
CA ASP A 137 35.63 -23.05 -16.73
C ASP A 137 36.16 -21.65 -16.48
N LEU A 138 35.24 -20.70 -16.40
CA LEU A 138 35.54 -19.33 -16.02
C LEU A 138 35.81 -19.23 -14.51
N VAL A 139 36.67 -18.29 -14.12
CA VAL A 139 37.10 -18.11 -12.73
C VAL A 139 36.44 -16.89 -12.11
N GLU A 140 35.80 -17.09 -10.98
CA GLU A 140 35.23 -15.99 -10.21
C GLU A 140 36.31 -15.02 -9.72
N GLY A 141 36.05 -13.73 -9.84
CA GLY A 141 36.95 -12.64 -9.48
C GLY A 141 37.94 -12.26 -10.59
N ASP A 142 38.22 -13.15 -11.55
CA ASP A 142 39.05 -12.88 -12.72
C ASP A 142 38.17 -12.68 -13.98
N ASP A 143 37.24 -13.58 -14.25
CA ASP A 143 36.41 -13.59 -15.47
C ASP A 143 35.00 -13.06 -15.19
N TYR A 144 34.42 -13.38 -14.03
CA TYR A 144 33.07 -13.00 -13.66
C TYR A 144 32.93 -12.65 -12.18
N GLU A 145 31.83 -12.00 -11.86
CA GLU A 145 31.41 -11.65 -10.47
C GLU A 145 29.94 -12.02 -10.29
N VAL A 146 29.59 -12.55 -9.12
CA VAL A 146 28.23 -12.93 -8.73
C VAL A 146 27.74 -12.06 -7.58
N ASP A 147 26.50 -11.59 -7.65
CA ASP A 147 25.71 -11.08 -6.53
C ASP A 147 24.80 -12.21 -6.07
N GLU A 148 25.20 -12.92 -5.03
CA GLU A 148 24.53 -14.12 -4.50
C GLU A 148 23.10 -13.81 -4.03
N ASP A 149 22.91 -12.71 -3.30
CA ASP A 149 21.62 -12.31 -2.74
C ASP A 149 20.60 -12.00 -3.84
N ALA A 150 21.02 -11.27 -4.86
CA ALA A 150 20.14 -10.86 -5.95
C ALA A 150 20.02 -11.90 -7.07
N GLY A 151 20.92 -12.90 -7.12
CA GLY A 151 21.02 -13.87 -8.20
C GLY A 151 21.41 -13.20 -9.52
N LEU A 152 22.47 -12.39 -9.49
CA LEU A 152 22.98 -11.67 -10.65
C LEU A 152 24.41 -12.06 -10.93
N ILE A 153 24.78 -12.13 -12.21
CA ILE A 153 26.13 -12.44 -12.67
C ILE A 153 26.55 -11.49 -13.79
N LYS A 154 27.82 -11.10 -13.86
CA LYS A 154 28.35 -10.26 -14.94
C LYS A 154 29.73 -10.73 -15.36
N ALA A 155 30.12 -10.52 -16.61
CA ALA A 155 31.51 -10.64 -17.04
C ALA A 155 32.35 -9.45 -16.59
N LEU A 156 33.58 -9.69 -16.17
CA LEU A 156 34.53 -8.65 -15.76
C LEU A 156 35.39 -8.16 -16.96
N ASP A 157 35.52 -8.95 -17.99
CA ASP A 157 36.21 -8.55 -19.22
C ASP A 157 35.45 -9.00 -20.48
N SER A 158 35.99 -8.59 -21.65
CA SER A 158 35.37 -8.91 -22.94
C SER A 158 35.62 -10.38 -23.40
N GLY A 159 36.56 -11.06 -22.79
CA GLY A 159 36.84 -12.49 -23.08
C GLY A 159 35.80 -13.40 -22.45
N ALA A 160 35.29 -12.99 -21.29
CA ALA A 160 34.23 -13.68 -20.56
C ALA A 160 32.80 -13.23 -20.96
N ALA A 161 32.65 -12.22 -21.82
CA ALA A 161 31.37 -11.74 -22.33
C ALA A 161 30.82 -12.64 -23.45
N ILE A 162 30.50 -13.89 -23.13
CA ILE A 162 30.09 -14.95 -24.03
C ILE A 162 28.83 -15.67 -23.55
N ALA A 163 28.32 -16.58 -24.39
CA ALA A 163 27.29 -17.52 -23.96
C ALA A 163 27.95 -18.60 -23.06
N VAL A 164 27.38 -18.80 -21.89
CA VAL A 164 27.87 -19.75 -20.87
C VAL A 164 26.76 -20.64 -20.36
N GLU A 165 27.13 -21.72 -19.70
CA GLU A 165 26.26 -22.55 -18.88
C GLU A 165 26.68 -22.40 -17.43
N VAL A 166 25.70 -22.18 -16.54
CA VAL A 166 25.91 -21.91 -15.12
C VAL A 166 25.23 -22.97 -14.27
N ASP A 167 26.03 -23.63 -13.45
CA ASP A 167 25.56 -24.54 -12.40
C ASP A 167 25.63 -23.84 -11.06
N TYR A 168 24.61 -23.99 -10.24
CA TYR A 168 24.59 -23.41 -8.87
C TYR A 168 23.53 -24.05 -7.99
N ASP A 169 23.76 -23.99 -6.69
CA ASP A 169 22.78 -24.28 -5.65
C ASP A 169 22.16 -22.97 -5.17
N TYR A 170 20.89 -23.02 -4.78
CA TYR A 170 20.19 -21.89 -4.15
C TYR A 170 19.52 -22.32 -2.85
N ASN A 171 19.51 -21.40 -1.90
CA ASN A 171 19.01 -21.65 -0.57
C ASN A 171 17.48 -21.48 -0.52
N ALA A 172 16.86 -22.07 0.52
CA ALA A 172 15.45 -21.88 0.79
C ALA A 172 15.17 -20.43 1.22
N GLU A 173 14.07 -19.88 0.72
CA GLU A 173 13.56 -18.57 1.14
C GLU A 173 12.16 -18.73 1.73
N SER A 174 11.88 -17.95 2.76
CA SER A 174 10.55 -17.87 3.34
C SER A 174 10.25 -16.47 3.83
N GLY A 175 9.04 -15.98 3.56
CA GLY A 175 8.65 -14.62 3.92
C GLY A 175 7.26 -14.28 3.42
N MET A 176 7.00 -13.00 3.26
CA MET A 176 5.77 -12.48 2.68
C MET A 176 6.11 -11.73 1.39
N GLN A 177 5.33 -11.98 0.37
CA GLN A 177 5.40 -11.28 -0.91
C GLN A 177 4.23 -10.31 -1.02
N VAL A 178 4.50 -9.11 -1.50
CA VAL A 178 3.49 -8.11 -1.84
C VAL A 178 3.44 -7.97 -3.36
N LEU A 179 2.27 -8.24 -3.93
CA LEU A 179 1.98 -8.02 -5.33
C LEU A 179 1.23 -6.69 -5.47
N GLY A 180 1.95 -5.62 -5.82
CA GLY A 180 1.39 -4.28 -5.97
C GLY A 180 0.49 -4.14 -7.21
N ALA A 181 -0.42 -3.16 -7.17
CA ALA A 181 -1.33 -2.79 -8.27
C ALA A 181 -2.22 -3.94 -8.79
N THR A 182 -2.54 -4.92 -7.93
CA THR A 182 -3.44 -6.04 -8.28
C THR A 182 -4.88 -5.79 -7.87
N GLU A 183 -5.12 -4.90 -6.91
CA GLU A 183 -6.45 -4.53 -6.42
C GLU A 183 -6.57 -3.02 -6.24
N ILE A 184 -7.38 -2.38 -7.07
CA ILE A 184 -7.52 -0.92 -7.11
C ILE A 184 -8.45 -0.40 -6.02
N GLN A 185 -9.47 -1.15 -5.65
CA GLN A 185 -10.52 -0.72 -4.71
C GLN A 185 -10.87 -1.81 -3.74
N LYS A 186 -10.81 -1.48 -2.45
CA LYS A 186 -11.21 -2.40 -1.38
C LYS A 186 -12.22 -1.74 -0.45
N PRO A 187 -13.44 -2.30 -0.32
CA PRO A 187 -14.38 -1.83 0.69
C PRO A 187 -13.85 -2.17 2.09
N ARG A 188 -13.74 -1.16 2.95
CA ARG A 188 -13.22 -1.30 4.32
C ARG A 188 -14.21 -0.78 5.34
N HIS A 189 -14.34 -1.49 6.44
CA HIS A 189 -14.96 -1.03 7.68
C HIS A 189 -13.86 -0.58 8.64
N ILE A 190 -14.00 0.63 9.21
CA ILE A 190 -12.95 1.19 10.05
C ILE A 190 -13.55 1.66 11.37
N ILE A 191 -12.89 1.30 12.46
CA ILE A 191 -13.24 1.76 13.80
C ILE A 191 -12.03 2.50 14.39
N LEU A 192 -12.23 3.74 14.79
CA LEU A 192 -11.31 4.49 15.62
C LEU A 192 -11.88 4.55 17.03
N GLU A 193 -11.24 3.88 17.98
CA GLU A 193 -11.60 3.89 19.39
C GLU A 193 -10.55 4.63 20.20
N GLY A 194 -10.98 5.63 20.97
CA GLY A 194 -10.04 6.41 21.74
C GLY A 194 -10.71 7.34 22.74
N LYS A 195 -10.00 8.41 23.06
CA LYS A 195 -10.45 9.43 24.00
C LYS A 195 -10.08 10.83 23.54
N ASN A 196 -10.88 11.79 23.94
CA ASN A 196 -10.52 13.21 23.88
C ASN A 196 -9.54 13.52 25.02
N LEU A 197 -8.29 13.86 24.68
CA LEU A 197 -7.25 14.15 25.68
C LEU A 197 -7.55 15.41 26.50
N ALA A 198 -8.30 16.37 25.94
CA ALA A 198 -8.66 17.59 26.65
C ALA A 198 -9.69 17.35 27.79
N THR A 199 -10.58 16.36 27.62
CA THR A 199 -11.64 16.07 28.59
C THR A 199 -11.48 14.72 29.28
N GLY A 200 -10.62 13.84 28.77
CA GLY A 200 -10.48 12.46 29.22
C GLY A 200 -11.63 11.53 28.82
N LYS A 201 -12.68 12.06 28.18
CA LYS A 201 -13.88 11.29 27.82
C LYS A 201 -13.60 10.37 26.63
N LYS A 202 -14.21 9.20 26.62
CA LYS A 202 -14.09 8.22 25.52
C LYS A 202 -14.87 8.70 24.29
N ALA A 203 -14.35 8.40 23.12
CA ALA A 203 -15.03 8.64 21.86
C ALA A 203 -14.72 7.51 20.88
N ARG A 204 -15.63 7.28 19.94
CA ARG A 204 -15.52 6.27 18.90
C ARG A 204 -15.99 6.85 17.57
N VAL A 205 -15.23 6.59 16.51
CA VAL A 205 -15.65 6.86 15.15
C VAL A 205 -15.81 5.51 14.45
N ILE A 206 -16.96 5.32 13.81
CA ILE A 206 -17.27 4.11 13.05
C ILE A 206 -17.53 4.52 11.61
N VAL A 207 -16.68 4.10 10.70
CA VAL A 207 -16.89 4.21 9.25
C VAL A 207 -17.45 2.89 8.77
N HIS A 208 -18.71 2.92 8.32
CA HIS A 208 -19.44 1.69 7.98
C HIS A 208 -18.88 1.01 6.73
N GLU A 209 -18.61 1.80 5.70
CA GLU A 209 -18.01 1.30 4.47
C GLU A 209 -17.29 2.43 3.75
N ALA A 210 -15.98 2.28 3.58
CA ALA A 210 -15.14 3.17 2.80
C ALA A 210 -14.58 2.40 1.60
N ILE A 211 -14.69 2.96 0.42
CA ILE A 211 -14.05 2.45 -0.79
C ILE A 211 -12.69 3.15 -0.89
N LEU A 212 -11.67 2.48 -0.39
CA LEU A 212 -10.34 3.05 -0.28
C LEU A 212 -9.45 2.66 -1.45
N ASN A 213 -8.61 3.59 -1.84
CA ASN A 213 -7.59 3.44 -2.89
C ASN A 213 -6.24 3.90 -2.35
N ALA A 214 -5.18 3.25 -2.82
CA ALA A 214 -3.82 3.74 -2.66
C ALA A 214 -3.56 4.81 -3.74
N ASN A 215 -3.56 6.07 -3.36
CA ASN A 215 -3.42 7.20 -4.29
C ASN A 215 -2.12 7.98 -4.11
N GLU A 216 -1.37 7.70 -3.05
CA GLU A 216 -0.12 8.39 -2.74
C GLU A 216 1.09 7.55 -3.14
N ALA A 217 2.14 8.24 -3.60
CA ALA A 217 3.42 7.59 -3.86
C ALA A 217 4.10 7.24 -2.53
N MET A 218 4.66 6.04 -2.46
CA MET A 218 5.46 5.58 -1.32
C MET A 218 6.93 5.62 -1.69
N ASP A 219 7.73 6.39 -0.94
CA ASP A 219 9.18 6.44 -1.11
C ASP A 219 9.84 5.36 -0.25
N LEU A 220 10.24 4.26 -0.91
CA LEU A 220 10.89 3.12 -0.24
C LEU A 220 12.37 3.37 0.11
N MET A 221 12.95 4.50 -0.37
CA MET A 221 14.34 4.88 -0.10
C MET A 221 14.44 6.10 0.82
N SER A 222 13.35 6.44 1.51
CA SER A 222 13.30 7.56 2.46
C SER A 222 14.21 7.32 3.67
N ASP A 223 14.86 8.35 4.15
CA ASP A 223 15.59 8.35 5.44
C ASP A 223 14.64 8.44 6.66
N GLU A 224 13.33 8.66 6.43
CA GLU A 224 12.29 8.73 7.46
C GLU A 224 11.44 7.46 7.46
N PHE A 225 10.69 7.24 8.55
CA PHE A 225 9.73 6.12 8.59
C PHE A 225 8.69 6.27 7.48
N ILE A 226 8.55 5.22 6.69
CA ILE A 226 7.61 5.17 5.58
C ILE A 226 6.18 5.16 6.11
N THR A 227 5.33 5.98 5.53
CA THR A 227 3.90 6.02 5.81
C THR A 227 3.09 5.57 4.61
N GLY A 228 2.11 4.71 4.84
CA GLY A 228 1.10 4.38 3.85
C GLY A 228 -0.11 5.28 3.99
N GLN A 229 -0.74 5.64 2.87
CA GLN A 229 -1.96 6.42 2.87
C GLN A 229 -3.02 5.77 1.99
N LEU A 230 -4.24 5.72 2.52
CA LEU A 230 -5.42 5.30 1.80
C LEU A 230 -6.45 6.43 1.83
N SER A 231 -7.09 6.70 0.70
CA SER A 231 -8.16 7.68 0.63
C SER A 231 -9.28 7.20 -0.28
N GLY A 232 -10.50 7.72 -0.04
CA GLY A 232 -11.62 7.36 -0.90
C GLY A 232 -12.98 7.80 -0.37
N ASN A 233 -13.99 7.37 -1.11
CA ASN A 233 -15.37 7.75 -0.85
C ASN A 233 -16.02 6.85 0.19
N LEU A 234 -16.89 7.43 1.00
CA LEU A 234 -17.69 6.71 1.97
C LEU A 234 -19.03 6.30 1.36
N ARG A 235 -19.44 5.08 1.62
CA ARG A 235 -20.74 4.55 1.21
C ARG A 235 -21.64 4.30 2.43
N THR A 236 -22.92 4.63 2.31
CA THR A 236 -23.92 4.26 3.30
C THR A 236 -24.46 2.88 2.98
N PRO A 237 -24.13 1.83 3.75
CA PRO A 237 -24.64 0.48 3.48
C PRO A 237 -26.13 0.38 3.80
N THR A 238 -26.77 -0.64 3.25
CA THR A 238 -28.20 -0.92 3.49
C THR A 238 -28.47 -1.09 4.99
N GLY A 239 -29.51 -0.38 5.49
CA GLY A 239 -29.87 -0.42 6.91
C GLY A 239 -29.15 0.60 7.80
N LYS A 240 -28.26 1.41 7.23
CA LYS A 240 -27.63 2.55 7.91
C LYS A 240 -28.20 3.86 7.40
N SER A 241 -28.22 4.89 8.28
CA SER A 241 -28.69 6.24 7.95
C SER A 241 -27.56 7.21 7.56
N SER A 242 -26.31 6.83 7.81
CA SER A 242 -25.13 7.64 7.55
C SER A 242 -23.95 6.76 7.12
N PRO A 243 -22.96 7.29 6.38
CA PRO A 243 -21.76 6.55 6.02
C PRO A 243 -20.79 6.35 7.19
N PHE A 244 -20.86 7.22 8.20
CA PHE A 244 -20.05 7.12 9.42
C PHE A 244 -20.81 7.66 10.63
N GLU A 245 -20.39 7.28 11.82
CA GLU A 245 -20.91 7.70 13.11
C GLU A 245 -19.77 8.18 14.00
N VAL A 246 -19.97 9.30 14.70
CA VAL A 246 -19.07 9.79 15.75
C VAL A 246 -19.81 9.73 17.07
N ILE A 247 -19.37 8.90 17.98
CA ILE A 247 -19.99 8.66 19.29
C ILE A 247 -19.08 9.26 20.36
N MET A 248 -19.58 10.27 21.06
CA MET A 248 -18.92 10.85 22.23
C MET A 248 -19.61 10.32 23.48
N LEU A 249 -18.83 9.66 24.35
CA LEU A 249 -19.37 9.08 25.58
C LEU A 249 -19.22 10.07 26.74
N GLU A 250 -20.18 10.08 27.63
CA GLU A 250 -20.16 10.99 28.78
C GLU A 250 -19.36 10.46 29.97
N ASN A 251 -18.92 9.20 29.90
CA ASN A 251 -18.18 8.48 30.98
C ASN A 251 -16.68 8.41 30.69
#